data_81eacf043cb46fe2a6a87a7b05dc427f
#
_entry.id   81eacf043cb46fe2a6a87a7b05dc427f
#
_cell.length_a   1.000
_cell.length_b   1.000
_cell.length_c   1.000
_cell.angle_alpha   90.00
_cell.angle_beta   90.00
_cell.angle_gamma   90.00
#
_symmetry.space_group_name_H-M   'P 1'
#
loop_
_entity.id
_entity.type
_entity.pdbx_description
1 polymer ?
#
loop_
_entity_poly.entity_id
_entity_poly.type
_entity_poly.pdbx_seq_one_letter_code
_entity_poly.pdbx_strand_id
1 'polypeptide(L)'
;MNTIFQKRFELKEKLKNRERLFAGWISYAHPSITETFARAGFDFIAIDMEHSTISIEQAQRVIAASQSEGVPCLPRPFSHSNDWFKPLLESGADGFLVQMVNTPEEIIAIIQDLKYPRSEE
;
A
#
# COMPACT_ATOMS: atom_id res chain seq x y z
N MET A 1 13.06 -5.64 -18.79
CA MET A 1 13.26 -4.70 -17.71
C MET A 1 12.04 -4.57 -16.85
N ASN A 2 12.22 -4.75 -15.61
CA ASN A 2 11.12 -4.58 -14.73
C ASN A 2 10.75 -3.18 -14.58
N THR A 3 9.52 -2.95 -14.56
CA THR A 3 9.08 -1.66 -14.17
C THR A 3 8.03 -1.83 -13.11
N ILE A 4 8.13 -1.01 -12.10
CA ILE A 4 7.10 -0.92 -11.09
C ILE A 4 5.76 -0.57 -11.74
N PHE A 5 5.78 0.20 -12.82
CA PHE A 5 4.57 0.56 -13.56
C PHE A 5 3.86 -0.66 -14.14
N GLN A 6 4.63 -1.59 -14.71
CA GLN A 6 4.07 -2.82 -15.26
C GLN A 6 3.45 -3.65 -14.15
N LYS A 7 4.13 -3.76 -13.00
CA LYS A 7 3.63 -4.52 -11.85
C LYS A 7 2.38 -3.88 -11.26
N ARG A 8 2.33 -2.57 -11.21
CA ARG A 8 1.14 -1.84 -10.76
C ARG A 8 -0.05 -2.13 -11.67
N PHE A 9 0.19 -2.12 -12.96
CA PHE A 9 -0.86 -2.42 -13.94
C PHE A 9 -1.35 -3.85 -13.78
N GLU A 10 -0.43 -4.81 -13.67
CA GLU A 10 -0.76 -6.23 -13.48
C GLU A 10 -1.58 -6.44 -12.22
N LEU A 11 -1.18 -5.81 -11.11
CA LEU A 11 -1.90 -5.91 -9.85
C LEU A 11 -3.34 -5.40 -10.00
N LYS A 12 -3.49 -4.24 -10.64
CA LYS A 12 -4.81 -3.65 -10.84
C LYS A 12 -5.70 -4.55 -11.71
N GLU A 13 -5.13 -5.16 -12.76
CA GLU A 13 -5.88 -6.07 -13.61
C GLU A 13 -6.28 -7.34 -12.88
N LYS A 14 -5.38 -7.90 -12.08
CA LYS A 14 -5.69 -9.08 -11.28
C LYS A 14 -6.80 -8.80 -10.28
N LEU A 15 -6.76 -7.65 -9.61
CA LEU A 15 -7.81 -7.24 -8.69
C LEU A 15 -9.16 -7.10 -9.41
N LYS A 16 -9.14 -6.46 -10.57
CA LYS A 16 -10.34 -6.25 -11.38
C LYS A 16 -10.95 -7.57 -11.82
N ASN A 17 -10.10 -8.52 -12.20
CA ASN A 17 -10.52 -9.83 -12.68
C ASN A 17 -10.76 -10.84 -11.55
N ARG A 18 -10.63 -10.40 -10.29
CA ARG A 18 -10.83 -11.23 -9.10
C ARG A 18 -9.93 -12.47 -9.09
N GLU A 19 -8.72 -12.31 -9.56
CA GLU A 19 -7.73 -13.38 -9.52
C GLU A 19 -7.16 -13.53 -8.12
N ARG A 20 -6.61 -14.72 -7.84
CA ARG A 20 -5.95 -14.95 -6.56
C ARG A 20 -4.65 -14.16 -6.51
N LEU A 21 -4.42 -13.48 -5.37
CA LEU A 21 -3.23 -12.70 -5.14
C LEU A 21 -2.54 -13.18 -3.88
N PHE A 22 -1.21 -13.01 -3.85
CA PHE A 22 -0.42 -13.32 -2.67
C PHE A 22 0.35 -12.09 -2.25
N ALA A 23 0.19 -11.69 -0.98
CA ALA A 23 0.88 -10.54 -0.43
C ALA A 23 1.94 -10.97 0.56
N GLY A 24 3.09 -10.31 0.52
CA GLY A 24 4.08 -10.42 1.56
C GLY A 24 3.74 -9.48 2.70
N TRP A 25 3.43 -10.02 3.87
CA TRP A 25 2.94 -9.24 5.00
C TRP A 25 4.10 -8.81 5.89
N ILE A 26 4.31 -7.50 6.06
CA ILE A 26 5.43 -6.93 6.80
C ILE A 26 4.93 -6.34 8.10
N SER A 27 5.46 -6.84 9.22
CA SER A 27 5.21 -6.29 10.55
C SER A 27 6.47 -5.75 11.20
N TYR A 28 7.61 -5.87 10.54
CA TYR A 28 8.89 -5.32 10.98
C TYR A 28 9.44 -4.40 9.91
N ALA A 29 9.73 -3.17 10.27
CA ALA A 29 10.09 -2.13 9.32
C ALA A 29 11.58 -2.13 9.00
N HIS A 30 12.06 -3.21 8.40
CA HIS A 30 13.45 -3.29 7.99
C HIS A 30 13.55 -3.45 6.46
N PRO A 31 14.27 -2.55 5.78
CA PRO A 31 14.38 -2.62 4.33
C PRO A 31 14.90 -3.96 3.80
N SER A 32 15.85 -4.59 4.49
CA SER A 32 16.39 -5.89 4.05
C SER A 32 15.35 -6.99 4.07
N ILE A 33 14.48 -6.99 5.07
CA ILE A 33 13.38 -7.94 5.15
C ILE A 33 12.42 -7.70 3.99
N THR A 34 12.11 -6.43 3.74
CA THR A 34 11.21 -6.03 2.65
C THR A 34 11.76 -6.47 1.30
N GLU A 35 13.05 -6.25 1.06
CA GLU A 35 13.69 -6.65 -0.19
C GLU A 35 13.64 -8.16 -0.39
N THR A 36 13.88 -8.90 0.67
CA THR A 36 13.82 -10.37 0.63
C THR A 36 12.42 -10.84 0.26
N PHE A 37 11.40 -10.27 0.89
CA PHE A 37 10.01 -10.60 0.60
C PHE A 37 9.65 -10.22 -0.84
N ALA A 38 10.07 -9.02 -1.27
CA ALA A 38 9.76 -8.55 -2.61
C ALA A 38 10.34 -9.48 -3.68
N ARG A 39 11.55 -10.00 -3.44
CA ARG A 39 12.19 -10.94 -4.37
C ARG A 39 11.56 -12.31 -4.37
N ALA A 40 10.73 -12.62 -3.38
CA ALA A 40 10.11 -13.94 -3.27
C ALA A 40 8.96 -14.15 -4.27
N GLY A 41 8.50 -13.11 -4.96
CA GLY A 41 7.50 -13.25 -6.02
C GLY A 41 6.08 -12.92 -5.62
N PHE A 42 5.88 -12.21 -4.52
CA PHE A 42 4.54 -11.75 -4.13
C PHE A 42 3.99 -10.74 -5.12
N ASP A 43 2.67 -10.68 -5.23
CA ASP A 43 2.02 -9.70 -6.09
C ASP A 43 2.14 -8.28 -5.53
N PHE A 44 2.17 -8.16 -4.22
CA PHE A 44 2.43 -6.88 -3.55
C PHE A 44 2.94 -7.13 -2.13
N ILE A 45 3.50 -6.08 -1.55
CA ILE A 45 3.93 -6.07 -0.15
C ILE A 45 2.90 -5.28 0.65
N ALA A 46 2.44 -5.85 1.75
CA ALA A 46 1.54 -5.19 2.68
C ALA A 46 2.32 -4.77 3.92
N ILE A 47 2.07 -3.56 4.40
CA ILE A 47 2.67 -3.08 5.66
C ILE A 47 1.59 -3.03 6.70
N ASP A 48 1.76 -3.76 7.79
CA ASP A 48 0.82 -3.72 8.89
C ASP A 48 1.15 -2.55 9.81
N MET A 49 0.35 -1.50 9.76
CA MET A 49 0.50 -0.35 10.65
C MET A 49 -0.65 -0.28 11.65
N GLU A 50 -1.60 -1.21 11.56
CA GLU A 50 -2.69 -1.30 12.52
C GLU A 50 -2.29 -2.10 13.75
N HIS A 51 -1.62 -3.22 13.55
CA HIS A 51 -1.25 -4.13 14.63
C HIS A 51 0.27 -4.30 14.74
N SER A 52 0.99 -3.20 14.61
CA SER A 52 2.44 -3.17 14.77
C SER A 52 2.86 -1.81 15.29
N THR A 53 4.17 -1.64 15.45
CA THR A 53 4.74 -0.35 15.90
C THR A 53 5.37 0.43 14.74
N ILE A 54 5.03 0.09 13.49
CA ILE A 54 5.62 0.75 12.33
C ILE A 54 5.08 2.17 12.21
N SER A 55 6.00 3.15 12.20
CA SER A 55 5.67 4.56 12.03
C SER A 55 5.54 4.90 10.54
N ILE A 56 4.99 6.07 10.24
CA ILE A 56 4.91 6.56 8.86
C ILE A 56 6.29 6.67 8.23
N GLU A 57 7.26 7.19 8.98
CA GLU A 57 8.63 7.30 8.49
C GLU A 57 9.23 5.94 8.16
N GLN A 58 9.01 4.96 9.01
CA GLN A 58 9.47 3.60 8.75
C GLN A 58 8.75 2.99 7.54
N ALA A 59 7.45 3.24 7.42
CA ALA A 59 6.68 2.78 6.28
C ALA A 59 7.22 3.34 4.97
N GLN A 60 7.66 4.60 4.97
CA GLN A 60 8.26 5.20 3.78
C GLN A 60 9.47 4.40 3.29
N ARG A 61 10.30 3.94 4.20
CA ARG A 61 11.47 3.13 3.85
C ARG A 61 11.10 1.76 3.33
N VAL A 62 10.07 1.15 3.90
CA VAL A 62 9.55 -0.13 3.43
C VAL A 62 8.96 0.00 2.03
N ILE A 63 8.18 1.05 1.81
CA ILE A 63 7.60 1.34 0.50
C ILE A 63 8.73 1.48 -0.54
N ALA A 64 9.74 2.27 -0.23
CA ALA A 64 10.86 2.49 -1.15
C ALA A 64 11.61 1.18 -1.45
N ALA A 65 11.84 0.36 -0.43
CA ALA A 65 12.53 -0.91 -0.60
C ALA A 65 11.72 -1.88 -1.49
N SER A 66 10.43 -1.95 -1.30
CA SER A 66 9.56 -2.79 -2.12
C SER A 66 9.56 -2.33 -3.57
N GLN A 67 9.38 -1.03 -3.79
CA GLN A 67 9.32 -0.47 -5.13
C GLN A 67 10.65 -0.58 -5.87
N SER A 68 11.77 -0.49 -5.16
CA SER A 68 13.09 -0.67 -5.78
C SER A 68 13.26 -2.08 -6.34
N GLU A 69 12.55 -3.05 -5.79
CA GLU A 69 12.54 -4.42 -6.31
C GLU A 69 11.39 -4.63 -7.32
N GLY A 70 10.68 -3.58 -7.67
CA GLY A 70 9.62 -3.64 -8.65
C GLY A 70 8.30 -4.20 -8.14
N VAL A 71 8.07 -4.18 -6.84
CA VAL A 71 6.85 -4.74 -6.24
C VAL A 71 6.03 -3.63 -5.59
N PRO A 72 4.72 -3.52 -5.95
CA PRO A 72 3.86 -2.52 -5.33
C PRO A 72 3.73 -2.74 -3.83
N CYS A 73 3.52 -1.64 -3.09
CA CYS A 73 3.44 -1.68 -1.64
C CYS A 73 2.17 -0.98 -1.17
N LEU A 74 1.36 -1.70 -0.39
CA LEU A 74 0.08 -1.23 0.10
C LEU A 74 0.07 -1.28 1.64
N PRO A 75 0.19 -0.14 2.31
CA PRO A 75 0.08 -0.14 3.77
C PRO A 75 -1.35 -0.29 4.24
N ARG A 76 -1.52 -0.92 5.40
CA ARG A 76 -2.77 -0.90 6.15
C ARG A 76 -2.62 0.11 7.28
N PRO A 77 -3.20 1.31 7.15
CA PRO A 77 -2.99 2.36 8.15
C PRO A 77 -3.68 2.05 9.48
N PHE A 78 -3.31 2.79 10.51
CA PHE A 78 -3.84 2.60 11.84
C PHE A 78 -5.34 2.89 11.90
N SER A 79 -5.80 3.88 11.16
CA SER A 79 -7.20 4.28 11.14
C SER A 79 -7.58 4.85 9.78
N HIS A 80 -8.87 5.18 9.61
CA HIS A 80 -9.39 5.79 8.39
C HIS A 80 -9.16 7.30 8.32
N SER A 81 -8.35 7.85 9.20
CA SER A 81 -8.08 9.28 9.23
C SER A 81 -7.16 9.71 8.10
N ASN A 82 -7.41 10.86 7.52
CA ASN A 82 -6.54 11.46 6.53
C ASN A 82 -5.18 11.83 7.10
N ASP A 83 -5.05 11.88 8.42
CA ASP A 83 -3.74 12.04 9.09
C ASP A 83 -2.81 10.87 8.77
N TRP A 84 -3.37 9.72 8.40
CA TRP A 84 -2.61 8.55 7.99
C TRP A 84 -2.52 8.42 6.48
N PHE A 85 -3.64 8.64 5.77
CA PHE A 85 -3.65 8.46 4.32
C PHE A 85 -2.73 9.45 3.61
N LYS A 86 -2.80 10.72 3.97
CA LYS A 86 -2.06 11.76 3.27
C LYS A 86 -0.53 11.55 3.34
N PRO A 87 0.06 11.40 4.53
CA PRO A 87 1.51 11.16 4.59
C PRO A 87 1.93 9.87 3.90
N LEU A 88 1.10 8.83 3.90
CA LEU A 88 1.44 7.59 3.22
C LEU A 88 1.37 7.73 1.71
N LEU A 89 0.41 8.50 1.19
CA LEU A 89 0.39 8.85 -0.23
C LEU A 89 1.62 9.64 -0.62
N GLU A 90 2.00 10.63 0.20
CA GLU A 90 3.21 11.42 -0.03
C GLU A 90 4.46 10.55 0.02
N SER A 91 4.42 9.47 0.77
CA SER A 91 5.53 8.51 0.85
C SER A 91 5.59 7.56 -0.35
N GLY A 92 4.61 7.64 -1.26
CA GLY A 92 4.62 6.86 -2.48
C GLY A 92 3.85 5.55 -2.42
N ALA A 93 2.97 5.36 -1.45
CA ALA A 93 2.15 4.14 -1.38
C ALA A 93 1.40 3.90 -2.69
N ASP A 94 1.35 2.65 -3.13
CA ASP A 94 0.68 2.28 -4.37
C ASP A 94 -0.83 2.14 -4.20
N GLY A 95 -1.27 2.00 -2.98
CA GLY A 95 -2.67 1.85 -2.60
C GLY A 95 -2.74 1.59 -1.11
N PHE A 96 -3.88 1.14 -0.66
CA PHE A 96 -4.10 0.90 0.78
C PHE A 96 -4.91 -0.35 1.02
N LEU A 97 -4.63 -0.99 2.16
CA LEU A 97 -5.51 -2.02 2.72
C LEU A 97 -6.32 -1.32 3.81
N VAL A 98 -7.61 -1.22 3.62
CA VAL A 98 -8.45 -0.47 4.53
C VAL A 98 -9.28 -1.44 5.35
N GLN A 99 -9.06 -1.41 6.65
CA GLN A 99 -9.71 -2.33 7.59
C GLN A 99 -11.04 -1.77 8.10
N MET A 100 -11.87 -2.65 8.63
CA MET A 100 -13.06 -2.28 9.39
C MET A 100 -14.03 -1.38 8.62
N VAL A 101 -14.23 -1.69 7.32
CA VAL A 101 -15.19 -0.97 6.50
C VAL A 101 -16.50 -1.73 6.53
N ASN A 102 -17.56 -1.08 6.99
CA ASN A 102 -18.85 -1.73 7.23
C ASN A 102 -19.98 -1.20 6.35
N THR A 103 -19.83 -0.02 5.76
CA THR A 103 -20.88 0.60 4.95
C THR A 103 -20.34 1.18 3.65
N PRO A 104 -21.19 1.29 2.61
CA PRO A 104 -20.78 1.96 1.37
C PRO A 104 -20.39 3.42 1.59
N GLU A 105 -21.04 4.11 2.51
CA GLU A 105 -20.75 5.51 2.82
C GLU A 105 -19.34 5.67 3.36
N GLU A 106 -18.88 4.73 4.17
CA GLU A 106 -17.50 4.75 4.66
C GLU A 106 -16.51 4.58 3.51
N ILE A 107 -16.79 3.70 2.56
CA ILE A 107 -15.93 3.50 1.40
C ILE A 107 -15.86 4.76 0.56
N ILE A 108 -16.98 5.41 0.33
CA ILE A 108 -17.03 6.63 -0.46
C ILE A 108 -16.18 7.72 0.18
N ALA A 109 -16.32 7.90 1.48
CA ALA A 109 -15.55 8.91 2.22
C ALA A 109 -14.04 8.61 2.14
N ILE A 110 -13.65 7.35 2.30
CA ILE A 110 -12.26 6.94 2.22
C ILE A 110 -11.69 7.20 0.83
N ILE A 111 -12.43 6.84 -0.21
CA ILE A 111 -11.98 7.05 -1.58
C ILE A 111 -11.76 8.53 -1.86
N GLN A 112 -12.63 9.39 -1.35
CA GLN A 112 -12.46 10.84 -1.49
C GLN A 112 -11.18 11.32 -0.83
N ASP A 113 -10.87 10.81 0.35
CA ASP A 113 -9.64 11.17 1.06
C ASP A 113 -8.40 10.66 0.35
N LEU A 114 -8.50 9.54 -0.37
CA LEU A 114 -7.37 8.95 -1.07
C LEU A 114 -7.04 9.64 -2.39
N LYS A 115 -7.94 10.44 -2.92
CA LYS A 115 -7.68 11.15 -4.16
C LYS A 115 -6.97 12.46 -3.88
N TYR A 116 -5.98 12.77 -4.73
CA TYR A 116 -5.34 14.07 -4.63
C TYR A 116 -6.35 15.17 -4.97
N PRO A 117 -6.31 16.30 -4.27
CA PRO A 117 -7.20 17.41 -4.59
C PRO A 117 -6.92 17.93 -6.00
N ARG A 118 -7.99 18.33 -6.67
CA ARG A 118 -7.88 19.00 -7.95
C ARG A 118 -8.04 20.50 -7.74
N SER A 119 -7.54 21.26 -8.72
CA SER A 119 -7.51 22.71 -8.56
C SER A 119 -8.89 23.35 -8.36
N GLU A 120 -9.93 22.74 -8.90
CA GLU A 120 -11.30 23.24 -8.78
C GLU A 120 -12.08 22.66 -7.62
N GLU A 121 -11.45 21.84 -6.83
CA GLU A 121 -12.11 21.20 -5.66
C GLU A 121 -11.79 21.87 -4.31
#